data_00cab2a12b570646a56be55d868aeb87
#
_entry.id   00cab2a12b570646a56be55d868aeb87
#
_cell.length_a   1.000
_cell.length_b   1.000
_cell.length_c   1.000
_cell.angle_alpha   90.00
_cell.angle_beta   90.00
_cell.angle_gamma   90.00
#
_symmetry.space_group_name_H-M   'P 1'
#
loop_
_entity.id
_entity.type
_entity.pdbx_description
1 polymer ?
#
loop_
_entity_poly.entity_id
_entity_poly.type
_entity_poly.pdbx_seq_one_letter_code
_entity_poly.pdbx_strand_id
1 'polypeptide(L)'
;SVLAAEGTEKEEEISRNFQVEYDPTLLPVTFTSAFPDSFTTDSFKLAGTTLSGVSVQLEVNGKLQTKQTGNAKTFAFTLDTSKEGSYEILLTFTKKNYATRVFNYTIARVFDADAQRQAIRASAVAPTYSKLKNSAASYEGKYVRANGYVVSVEQGSGEWLITFATQKKGENYSDYIMVLSDTEVTLPAGTHATLYGTGAGTYKIPGDNDKTIVYPKVSLAFFDEMSK
;
A
#
# COMPACT_ATOMS: atom_id res chain seq x y z
N SER A 1 -94.35 43.65 -24.20
CA SER A 1 -93.89 42.50 -23.41
C SER A 1 -92.51 42.09 -23.91
N VAL A 2 -91.51 42.49 -23.17
CA VAL A 2 -90.12 42.10 -23.46
C VAL A 2 -89.66 41.19 -22.35
N LEU A 3 -89.42 39.96 -22.67
CA LEU A 3 -88.79 38.99 -21.76
C LEU A 3 -87.28 39.21 -21.80
N ALA A 4 -86.73 39.59 -20.64
CA ALA A 4 -85.30 39.58 -20.44
C ALA A 4 -84.82 38.16 -20.22
N ALA A 5 -83.90 37.71 -21.06
CA ALA A 5 -83.16 36.47 -20.80
C ALA A 5 -82.06 36.72 -19.80
N GLU A 6 -82.18 36.07 -18.66
CA GLU A 6 -81.05 35.94 -17.67
C GLU A 6 -79.96 35.08 -18.30
N GLY A 7 -78.83 35.74 -18.59
CA GLY A 7 -77.62 35.03 -18.96
C GLY A 7 -76.97 34.54 -17.69
N THR A 8 -76.94 33.25 -17.50
CA THR A 8 -76.07 32.60 -16.50
C THR A 8 -74.62 32.69 -16.98
N GLU A 9 -73.86 33.63 -16.42
CA GLU A 9 -72.40 33.59 -16.56
C GLU A 9 -71.89 32.36 -15.85
N LYS A 10 -71.41 31.41 -16.66
CA LYS A 10 -70.57 30.33 -16.10
C LYS A 10 -69.23 30.91 -15.69
N GLU A 11 -68.96 30.98 -14.38
CA GLU A 11 -67.61 31.18 -13.86
C GLU A 11 -66.78 30.02 -14.36
N GLU A 12 -65.88 30.26 -15.33
CA GLU A 12 -64.79 29.34 -15.64
C GLU A 12 -63.74 29.40 -14.53
N GLU A 13 -63.72 28.38 -13.70
CA GLU A 13 -62.65 28.18 -12.71
C GLU A 13 -61.34 27.87 -13.44
N ILE A 14 -60.48 28.87 -13.65
CA ILE A 14 -59.15 28.68 -14.24
C ILE A 14 -58.23 28.18 -13.13
N SER A 15 -58.10 26.85 -13.02
CA SER A 15 -57.09 26.26 -12.16
C SER A 15 -55.70 26.33 -12.87
N ARG A 16 -54.82 27.17 -12.37
CA ARG A 16 -53.44 27.22 -12.83
C ARG A 16 -52.58 26.31 -11.92
N ASN A 17 -52.14 25.17 -12.45
CA ASN A 17 -51.13 24.37 -11.79
C ASN A 17 -49.75 25.05 -11.88
N PHE A 18 -49.28 25.64 -10.79
CA PHE A 18 -47.92 26.12 -10.71
C PHE A 18 -47.04 24.95 -10.30
N GLN A 19 -46.21 24.46 -11.20
CA GLN A 19 -45.12 23.56 -10.88
C GLN A 19 -43.98 24.45 -10.34
N VAL A 20 -43.81 24.48 -9.02
CA VAL A 20 -42.66 25.12 -8.42
C VAL A 20 -41.51 24.16 -8.58
N GLU A 21 -40.59 24.42 -9.51
CA GLU A 21 -39.33 23.74 -9.60
C GLU A 21 -38.51 24.13 -8.35
N TYR A 22 -38.43 23.23 -7.39
CA TYR A 22 -37.59 23.42 -6.20
C TYR A 22 -36.14 23.16 -6.60
N ASP A 23 -35.35 24.21 -6.78
CA ASP A 23 -33.89 24.11 -6.93
C ASP A 23 -33.24 24.11 -5.51
N PRO A 24 -32.90 22.94 -4.98
CA PRO A 24 -32.38 22.86 -3.64
C PRO A 24 -30.99 23.51 -3.57
N THR A 25 -30.79 24.40 -2.62
CA THR A 25 -29.48 25.03 -2.36
C THR A 25 -28.39 23.95 -2.20
N LEU A 26 -27.28 24.12 -2.91
CA LEU A 26 -26.14 23.20 -2.79
C LEU A 26 -25.57 23.20 -1.38
N LEU A 27 -25.35 22.01 -0.84
CA LEU A 27 -24.75 21.85 0.48
C LEU A 27 -23.24 22.20 0.40
N PRO A 28 -22.74 23.21 1.16
CA PRO A 28 -21.33 23.53 1.17
C PRO A 28 -20.54 22.42 1.85
N VAL A 29 -19.53 21.90 1.14
CA VAL A 29 -18.59 20.90 1.64
C VAL A 29 -17.19 21.31 1.19
N THR A 30 -16.25 21.40 2.14
CA THR A 30 -14.85 21.71 1.88
C THR A 30 -13.99 20.63 2.53
N PHE A 31 -13.15 19.96 1.74
CA PHE A 31 -12.19 19.00 2.26
C PHE A 31 -10.92 19.72 2.73
N THR A 32 -10.42 19.31 3.91
CA THR A 32 -9.11 19.72 4.43
C THR A 32 -8.05 18.65 4.21
N SER A 33 -8.48 17.41 3.90
CA SER A 33 -7.60 16.34 3.46
C SER A 33 -7.36 16.41 1.95
N ALA A 34 -6.14 16.14 1.53
CA ALA A 34 -5.84 15.86 0.11
C ALA A 34 -6.31 14.45 -0.26
N PHE A 35 -6.62 14.24 -1.53
CA PHE A 35 -6.92 12.92 -2.13
C PHE A 35 -5.82 12.61 -3.14
N PRO A 36 -4.69 12.03 -2.70
CA PRO A 36 -3.63 11.61 -3.63
C PRO A 36 -4.08 10.35 -4.38
N ASP A 37 -3.57 10.17 -5.59
CA ASP A 37 -3.82 8.95 -6.38
C ASP A 37 -3.27 7.71 -5.66
N SER A 38 -2.17 7.86 -4.92
CA SER A 38 -1.56 6.79 -4.13
C SER A 38 -0.93 7.28 -2.83
N PHE A 39 -0.80 6.39 -1.86
CA PHE A 39 -0.18 6.62 -0.56
C PHE A 39 0.39 5.32 0.03
N THR A 40 1.23 5.42 1.07
CA THR A 40 1.98 4.29 1.64
C THR A 40 1.65 3.97 3.10
N THR A 41 0.79 4.77 3.75
CA THR A 41 0.47 4.62 5.17
C THR A 41 -0.64 3.60 5.42
N ASP A 42 -0.63 2.97 6.60
CA ASP A 42 -1.63 1.97 7.01
C ASP A 42 -2.97 2.60 7.42
N SER A 43 -3.07 3.91 7.43
CA SER A 43 -4.30 4.64 7.68
C SER A 43 -4.39 5.87 6.79
N PHE A 44 -5.61 6.20 6.36
CA PHE A 44 -5.90 7.38 5.58
C PHE A 44 -6.96 8.22 6.29
N LYS A 45 -6.66 9.52 6.52
CA LYS A 45 -7.56 10.45 7.20
C LYS A 45 -8.31 11.31 6.20
N LEU A 46 -9.64 11.25 6.26
CA LEU A 46 -10.58 12.10 5.55
C LEU A 46 -11.12 13.14 6.53
N ALA A 47 -11.00 14.42 6.21
CA ALA A 47 -11.53 15.48 7.05
C ALA A 47 -11.99 16.69 6.22
N GLY A 48 -12.90 17.45 6.78
CA GLY A 48 -13.40 18.65 6.15
C GLY A 48 -14.42 19.41 6.98
N THR A 49 -15.02 20.39 6.34
CA THR A 49 -16.06 21.24 6.94
C THR A 49 -17.33 21.20 6.11
N THR A 50 -18.46 21.40 6.78
CA THR A 50 -19.79 21.49 6.20
C THR A 50 -20.70 22.32 7.12
N LEU A 51 -22.02 22.32 6.90
CA LEU A 51 -22.96 22.97 7.81
C LEU A 51 -23.27 22.11 9.04
N SER A 52 -23.63 22.75 10.12
CA SER A 52 -24.20 22.07 11.29
C SER A 52 -25.46 21.29 10.92
N GLY A 53 -25.65 20.10 11.51
CA GLY A 53 -26.81 19.23 11.29
C GLY A 53 -26.77 18.46 9.95
N VAL A 54 -25.64 18.40 9.27
CA VAL A 54 -25.43 17.54 8.11
C VAL A 54 -25.19 16.11 8.55
N SER A 55 -25.83 15.15 7.89
CA SER A 55 -25.48 13.74 7.99
C SER A 55 -24.43 13.42 6.95
N VAL A 56 -23.29 12.88 7.38
CA VAL A 56 -22.21 12.44 6.51
C VAL A 56 -22.09 10.93 6.61
N GLN A 57 -22.21 10.26 5.48
CA GLN A 57 -22.07 8.80 5.35
C GLN A 57 -20.82 8.50 4.55
N LEU A 58 -20.00 7.57 5.07
CA LEU A 58 -18.81 7.06 4.43
C LEU A 58 -19.01 5.59 4.06
N GLU A 59 -18.83 5.28 2.79
CA GLU A 59 -18.71 3.91 2.29
C GLU A 59 -17.32 3.69 1.71
N VAL A 60 -16.78 2.51 1.91
CA VAL A 60 -15.50 2.07 1.35
C VAL A 60 -15.70 0.73 0.65
N ASN A 61 -15.34 0.66 -0.62
CA ASN A 61 -15.52 -0.53 -1.46
C ASN A 61 -16.98 -1.06 -1.42
N GLY A 62 -17.95 -0.15 -1.51
CA GLY A 62 -19.38 -0.45 -1.48
C GLY A 62 -19.93 -0.88 -0.11
N LYS A 63 -19.14 -0.80 0.96
CA LYS A 63 -19.57 -1.13 2.32
C LYS A 63 -19.63 0.12 3.19
N LEU A 64 -20.79 0.33 3.84
CA LEU A 64 -20.94 1.39 4.84
C LEU A 64 -19.95 1.17 5.99
N GLN A 65 -19.08 2.14 6.21
CA GLN A 65 -18.13 2.15 7.33
C GLN A 65 -18.71 2.88 8.53
N THR A 66 -19.23 4.07 8.30
CA THR A 66 -19.75 4.90 9.38
C THR A 66 -20.72 5.96 8.86
N LYS A 67 -21.57 6.43 9.73
CA LYS A 67 -22.46 7.58 9.52
C LYS A 67 -22.30 8.53 10.69
N GLN A 68 -21.88 9.76 10.41
CA GLN A 68 -21.78 10.84 11.39
C GLN A 68 -22.98 11.77 11.22
N THR A 69 -23.73 11.97 12.30
CA THR A 69 -24.85 12.95 12.36
C THR A 69 -24.63 13.81 13.58
N GLY A 70 -24.76 15.11 13.48
CA GLY A 70 -24.63 15.97 14.67
C GLY A 70 -24.52 17.46 14.34
N ASN A 71 -24.33 18.24 15.41
CA ASN A 71 -24.22 19.69 15.32
C ASN A 71 -22.82 20.18 14.94
N ALA A 72 -21.88 19.30 14.69
CA ALA A 72 -20.53 19.66 14.27
C ALA A 72 -20.52 20.23 12.85
N LYS A 73 -19.76 21.29 12.65
CA LYS A 73 -19.49 21.87 11.32
C LYS A 73 -18.31 21.18 10.62
N THR A 74 -17.74 20.16 11.24
CA THR A 74 -16.59 19.40 10.75
C THR A 74 -16.94 17.93 10.68
N PHE A 75 -16.28 17.22 9.77
CA PHE A 75 -16.29 15.77 9.72
C PHE A 75 -14.86 15.25 9.67
N ALA A 76 -14.62 14.09 10.26
CA ALA A 76 -13.34 13.40 10.18
C ALA A 76 -13.55 11.88 10.29
N PHE A 77 -12.93 11.16 9.38
CA PHE A 77 -12.91 9.71 9.36
C PHE A 77 -11.48 9.22 9.21
N THR A 78 -11.16 8.11 9.83
CA THR A 78 -9.89 7.41 9.62
C THR A 78 -10.22 6.05 9.01
N LEU A 79 -9.71 5.81 7.81
CA LEU A 79 -9.84 4.53 7.11
C LEU A 79 -8.68 3.64 7.52
N ASP A 80 -8.96 2.37 7.77
CA ASP A 80 -7.95 1.33 7.84
C ASP A 80 -7.52 0.98 6.41
N THR A 81 -6.26 1.25 6.11
CA THR A 81 -5.64 1.00 4.81
C THR A 81 -4.38 0.14 4.97
N SER A 82 -4.37 -0.74 5.97
CA SER A 82 -3.27 -1.68 6.24
C SER A 82 -3.02 -2.68 5.12
N LYS A 83 -4.00 -2.89 4.23
CA LYS A 83 -3.88 -3.76 3.04
C LYS A 83 -3.56 -2.94 1.81
N GLU A 84 -2.65 -3.44 0.98
CA GLU A 84 -2.41 -2.88 -0.34
C GLU A 84 -3.62 -3.07 -1.25
N GLY A 85 -3.84 -2.14 -2.16
CA GLY A 85 -4.92 -2.19 -3.11
C GLY A 85 -5.64 -0.86 -3.30
N SER A 86 -6.69 -0.91 -4.10
CA SER A 86 -7.54 0.24 -4.42
C SER A 86 -8.67 0.36 -3.41
N TYR A 87 -8.93 1.58 -2.97
CA TYR A 87 -10.02 1.94 -2.08
C TYR A 87 -10.95 2.91 -2.79
N GLU A 88 -12.16 2.44 -3.10
CA GLU A 88 -13.25 3.29 -3.59
C GLU A 88 -13.95 3.93 -2.41
N ILE A 89 -13.91 5.24 -2.32
CA ILE A 89 -14.44 6.03 -1.21
C ILE A 89 -15.64 6.80 -1.70
N LEU A 90 -16.81 6.52 -1.12
CA LEU A 90 -18.04 7.25 -1.39
C LEU A 90 -18.45 8.02 -0.14
N LEU A 91 -18.53 9.34 -0.27
CA LEU A 91 -19.01 10.24 0.77
C LEU A 91 -20.34 10.86 0.36
N THR A 92 -21.38 10.64 1.17
CA THR A 92 -22.71 11.18 0.94
C THR A 92 -23.07 12.17 2.06
N PHE A 93 -23.38 13.39 1.66
CA PHE A 93 -23.77 14.48 2.58
C PHE A 93 -25.24 14.79 2.37
N THR A 94 -26.04 14.73 3.45
CA THR A 94 -27.48 15.00 3.40
C THR A 94 -27.91 15.98 4.50
N LYS A 95 -28.80 16.89 4.15
CA LYS A 95 -29.46 17.80 5.10
C LYS A 95 -30.82 18.20 4.52
N LYS A 96 -31.83 18.37 5.40
CA LYS A 96 -33.15 18.86 5.02
C LYS A 96 -33.03 20.21 4.30
N ASN A 97 -33.75 20.39 3.22
CA ASN A 97 -33.79 21.58 2.36
C ASN A 97 -32.49 21.89 1.60
N TYR A 98 -31.61 20.91 1.44
CA TYR A 98 -30.40 21.00 0.61
C TYR A 98 -30.33 19.83 -0.36
N ALA A 99 -29.71 20.07 -1.52
CA ALA A 99 -29.38 18.99 -2.43
C ALA A 99 -28.38 18.05 -1.79
N THR A 100 -28.61 16.73 -1.90
CA THR A 100 -27.62 15.73 -1.49
C THR A 100 -26.34 15.90 -2.30
N ARG A 101 -25.20 15.93 -1.64
CA ARG A 101 -23.89 15.91 -2.32
C ARG A 101 -23.21 14.56 -2.15
N VAL A 102 -22.71 14.05 -3.25
CA VAL A 102 -21.98 12.79 -3.32
C VAL A 102 -20.60 13.06 -3.89
N PHE A 103 -19.58 12.52 -3.25
CA PHE A 103 -18.19 12.57 -3.71
C PHE A 103 -17.68 11.13 -3.81
N ASN A 104 -17.12 10.81 -4.96
CA ASN A 104 -16.51 9.50 -5.21
C ASN A 104 -15.04 9.71 -5.52
N TYR A 105 -14.15 9.01 -4.76
CA TYR A 105 -12.71 9.04 -4.92
C TYR A 105 -12.18 7.62 -4.97
N THR A 106 -11.18 7.42 -5.80
CA THR A 106 -10.39 6.18 -5.80
C THR A 106 -8.96 6.54 -5.39
N ILE A 107 -8.47 5.91 -4.32
CA ILE A 107 -7.10 6.06 -3.85
C ILE A 107 -6.44 4.68 -3.77
N ALA A 108 -5.14 4.60 -4.03
CA ALA A 108 -4.40 3.33 -3.98
C ALA A 108 -3.41 3.31 -2.81
N ARG A 109 -3.53 2.29 -1.95
CA ARG A 109 -2.47 1.96 -0.99
C ARG A 109 -1.42 1.15 -1.73
N VAL A 110 -0.23 1.71 -1.87
CA VAL A 110 0.92 1.08 -2.51
C VAL A 110 1.98 0.69 -1.49
N PHE A 111 2.75 -0.32 -1.85
CA PHE A 111 3.85 -0.79 -1.02
C PHE A 111 4.99 0.24 -0.99
N ASP A 112 5.51 0.53 0.20
CA ASP A 112 6.67 1.39 0.36
C ASP A 112 7.95 0.53 0.44
N ALA A 113 8.51 0.21 -0.74
CA ALA A 113 9.72 -0.58 -0.85
C ALA A 113 10.93 0.08 -0.17
N ASP A 114 11.00 1.40 -0.18
CA ASP A 114 12.12 2.12 0.43
C ASP A 114 12.05 2.13 1.95
N ALA A 115 10.86 2.32 2.52
CA ALA A 115 10.66 2.19 3.96
C ALA A 115 10.98 0.77 4.43
N GLN A 116 10.57 -0.26 3.69
CA GLN A 116 10.89 -1.65 4.01
C GLN A 116 12.40 -1.90 3.95
N ARG A 117 13.10 -1.45 2.90
CA ARG A 117 14.57 -1.57 2.81
C ARG A 117 15.26 -0.88 3.97
N GLN A 118 14.80 0.31 4.37
CA GLN A 118 15.34 1.02 5.53
C GLN A 118 15.13 0.24 6.82
N ALA A 119 13.95 -0.33 7.05
CA ALA A 119 13.66 -1.16 8.22
C ALA A 119 14.56 -2.41 8.27
N ILE A 120 14.76 -3.08 7.13
CA ILE A 120 15.69 -4.21 7.01
C ILE A 120 17.12 -3.78 7.33
N ARG A 121 17.63 -2.66 6.76
CA ARG A 121 18.96 -2.14 7.05
C ARG A 121 19.16 -1.86 8.54
N ALA A 122 18.14 -1.29 9.20
CA ALA A 122 18.19 -0.96 10.63
C ALA A 122 18.20 -2.18 11.53
N SER A 123 17.51 -3.25 11.16
CA SER A 123 17.35 -4.47 11.96
C SER A 123 18.38 -5.56 11.65
N ALA A 124 19.05 -5.49 10.49
CA ALA A 124 19.98 -6.52 10.04
C ALA A 124 21.24 -6.59 10.94
N VAL A 125 21.51 -7.77 11.47
CA VAL A 125 22.75 -8.06 12.18
C VAL A 125 23.88 -8.38 11.18
N ALA A 126 25.14 -8.14 11.57
CA ALA A 126 26.31 -8.38 10.72
C ALA A 126 27.20 -9.50 11.33
N PRO A 127 26.81 -10.77 11.26
CA PRO A 127 27.66 -11.86 11.74
C PRO A 127 28.91 -11.99 10.87
N THR A 128 30.03 -12.42 11.46
CA THR A 128 31.15 -12.88 10.66
C THR A 128 30.76 -14.15 9.90
N TYR A 129 31.41 -14.43 8.77
CA TYR A 129 31.19 -15.66 8.02
C TYR A 129 31.24 -16.93 8.88
N SER A 130 32.27 -17.03 9.73
CA SER A 130 32.43 -18.16 10.65
C SER A 130 31.24 -18.33 11.60
N LYS A 131 30.71 -17.25 12.15
CA LYS A 131 29.49 -17.30 12.98
C LYS A 131 28.26 -17.72 12.17
N LEU A 132 28.08 -17.14 10.97
CA LEU A 132 26.95 -17.48 10.11
C LEU A 132 27.00 -18.95 9.67
N LYS A 133 28.19 -19.50 9.39
CA LYS A 133 28.39 -20.90 9.01
C LYS A 133 28.18 -21.87 10.18
N ASN A 134 28.84 -21.61 11.32
CA ASN A 134 28.89 -22.56 12.43
C ASN A 134 27.65 -22.50 13.35
N SER A 135 26.89 -21.44 13.29
CA SER A 135 25.69 -21.21 14.10
C SER A 135 24.50 -20.79 13.25
N ALA A 136 24.37 -21.35 12.04
CA ALA A 136 23.36 -20.96 11.04
C ALA A 136 21.93 -20.92 11.64
N ALA A 137 21.56 -21.92 12.43
CA ALA A 137 20.25 -22.00 13.08
C ALA A 137 19.95 -20.78 14.00
N SER A 138 20.98 -20.16 14.59
CA SER A 138 20.78 -18.97 15.43
C SER A 138 20.38 -17.71 14.64
N TYR A 139 20.53 -17.73 13.32
CA TYR A 139 20.21 -16.65 12.41
C TYR A 139 18.97 -16.91 11.56
N GLU A 140 18.36 -18.10 11.65
CA GLU A 140 17.14 -18.41 10.93
C GLU A 140 16.01 -17.42 11.30
N GLY A 141 15.36 -16.88 10.28
CA GLY A 141 14.31 -15.87 10.42
C GLY A 141 14.77 -14.46 10.79
N LYS A 142 16.09 -14.27 11.05
CA LYS A 142 16.63 -12.93 11.36
C LYS A 142 17.21 -12.29 10.11
N TYR A 143 17.04 -10.97 9.99
CA TYR A 143 17.75 -10.22 8.96
C TYR A 143 19.23 -10.20 9.24
N VAL A 144 20.02 -10.57 8.24
CA VAL A 144 21.49 -10.55 8.24
C VAL A 144 21.99 -9.66 7.12
N ARG A 145 23.16 -9.06 7.31
CA ARG A 145 23.91 -8.36 6.27
C ARG A 145 25.33 -8.86 6.18
N ALA A 146 25.87 -8.89 4.96
CA ALA A 146 27.27 -9.22 4.72
C ALA A 146 27.80 -8.39 3.55
N ASN A 147 29.02 -7.85 3.68
CA ASN A 147 29.71 -7.19 2.57
C ASN A 147 30.50 -8.25 1.79
N GLY A 148 30.55 -8.11 0.47
CA GLY A 148 31.28 -9.07 -0.36
C GLY A 148 31.05 -8.88 -1.84
N TYR A 149 31.16 -9.97 -2.59
CA TYR A 149 31.18 -9.98 -4.04
C TYR A 149 30.20 -11.03 -4.58
N VAL A 150 29.42 -10.66 -5.58
CA VAL A 150 28.66 -11.62 -6.39
C VAL A 150 29.64 -12.43 -7.20
N VAL A 151 29.64 -13.74 -7.06
CA VAL A 151 30.52 -14.66 -7.80
C VAL A 151 29.81 -15.28 -9.00
N SER A 152 28.61 -15.78 -8.81
CA SER A 152 27.72 -16.28 -9.86
C SER A 152 26.27 -16.02 -9.54
N VAL A 153 25.44 -15.97 -10.59
CA VAL A 153 23.98 -15.94 -10.51
C VAL A 153 23.47 -17.00 -11.46
N GLU A 154 22.75 -17.96 -10.95
CA GLU A 154 22.28 -19.13 -11.70
C GLU A 154 20.77 -19.30 -11.50
N GLN A 155 20.05 -19.55 -12.58
CA GLN A 155 18.63 -19.85 -12.51
C GLN A 155 18.43 -21.34 -12.21
N GLY A 156 17.79 -21.65 -11.08
CA GLY A 156 17.33 -22.98 -10.73
C GLY A 156 15.89 -23.27 -11.18
N SER A 157 15.32 -24.35 -10.71
CA SER A 157 13.93 -24.73 -10.99
C SER A 157 12.96 -23.99 -10.08
N GLY A 158 12.74 -22.68 -10.34
CA GLY A 158 11.77 -21.86 -9.62
C GLY A 158 12.37 -20.80 -8.68
N GLU A 159 13.68 -20.78 -8.51
CA GLU A 159 14.39 -19.77 -7.73
C GLU A 159 15.76 -19.47 -8.35
N TRP A 160 16.34 -18.34 -7.99
CA TRP A 160 17.70 -17.95 -8.39
C TRP A 160 18.67 -18.27 -7.28
N LEU A 161 19.80 -18.88 -7.63
CA LEU A 161 20.90 -19.21 -6.75
C LEU A 161 22.05 -18.26 -7.00
N ILE A 162 22.43 -17.49 -6.01
CA ILE A 162 23.55 -16.57 -6.09
C ILE A 162 24.67 -17.08 -5.17
N THR A 163 25.84 -17.28 -5.73
CA THR A 163 27.07 -17.53 -4.96
C THR A 163 27.66 -16.18 -4.58
N PHE A 164 27.71 -15.87 -3.27
CA PHE A 164 28.20 -14.63 -2.73
C PHE A 164 29.42 -14.88 -1.85
N ALA A 165 30.56 -14.23 -2.11
CA ALA A 165 31.79 -14.40 -1.34
C ALA A 165 32.04 -13.19 -0.42
N THR A 166 32.34 -13.41 0.85
CA THR A 166 32.64 -12.33 1.79
C THR A 166 34.11 -11.92 1.78
N GLN A 167 34.97 -12.69 1.09
CA GLN A 167 36.41 -12.41 0.95
C GLN A 167 36.85 -12.50 -0.51
N LYS A 168 37.77 -11.60 -0.88
CA LYS A 168 38.47 -11.62 -2.17
C LYS A 168 39.94 -11.32 -1.97
N LYS A 169 40.82 -12.17 -2.53
CA LYS A 169 42.27 -11.95 -2.52
C LYS A 169 42.80 -12.17 -3.95
N GLY A 170 43.18 -11.07 -4.61
CA GLY A 170 43.46 -11.10 -6.05
C GLY A 170 42.22 -11.53 -6.84
N GLU A 171 42.34 -12.57 -7.65
CA GLU A 171 41.23 -13.17 -8.41
C GLU A 171 40.48 -14.26 -7.63
N ASN A 172 40.92 -14.62 -6.43
CA ASN A 172 40.32 -15.72 -5.67
C ASN A 172 39.27 -15.22 -4.69
N TYR A 173 38.11 -15.86 -4.72
CA TYR A 173 37.02 -15.67 -3.79
C TYR A 173 36.98 -16.76 -2.73
N SER A 174 36.57 -16.43 -1.50
CA SER A 174 36.39 -17.36 -0.41
C SER A 174 35.28 -16.93 0.54
N ASP A 175 34.95 -17.81 1.50
CA ASP A 175 33.89 -17.56 2.48
C ASP A 175 32.51 -17.35 1.81
N TYR A 176 32.08 -18.42 1.12
CA TYR A 176 30.86 -18.37 0.29
C TYR A 176 29.58 -18.49 1.11
N ILE A 177 28.63 -17.62 0.83
CA ILE A 177 27.24 -17.66 1.27
C ILE A 177 26.39 -18.04 0.04
N MET A 178 25.51 -19.02 0.18
CA MET A 178 24.55 -19.39 -0.84
C MET A 178 23.28 -18.57 -0.63
N VAL A 179 22.96 -17.73 -1.60
CA VAL A 179 21.83 -16.80 -1.51
C VAL A 179 20.74 -17.23 -2.47
N LEU A 180 19.51 -17.39 -1.97
CA LEU A 180 18.34 -17.75 -2.75
C LEU A 180 17.46 -16.52 -2.99
N SER A 181 16.91 -16.40 -4.18
CA SER A 181 15.98 -15.31 -4.55
C SER A 181 14.83 -15.87 -5.38
N ASP A 182 13.61 -15.44 -5.04
CA ASP A 182 12.39 -15.75 -5.80
C ASP A 182 12.26 -14.87 -7.06
N THR A 183 13.10 -13.84 -7.17
CA THR A 183 13.13 -12.90 -8.30
C THR A 183 14.49 -12.90 -8.97
N GLU A 184 14.51 -12.57 -10.25
CA GLU A 184 15.75 -12.43 -11.01
C GLU A 184 16.69 -11.41 -10.37
N VAL A 185 17.98 -11.80 -10.32
CA VAL A 185 19.07 -10.93 -9.86
C VAL A 185 19.96 -10.62 -11.04
N THR A 186 20.03 -9.36 -11.43
CA THR A 186 20.75 -8.91 -12.63
C THR A 186 22.17 -8.39 -12.34
N LEU A 187 22.67 -8.58 -11.11
CA LEU A 187 24.03 -8.13 -10.74
C LEU A 187 25.10 -8.97 -11.44
N PRO A 188 26.05 -8.35 -12.16
CA PRO A 188 27.15 -9.06 -12.80
C PRO A 188 28.07 -9.73 -11.78
N ALA A 189 28.70 -10.84 -12.19
CA ALA A 189 29.80 -11.43 -11.43
C ALA A 189 30.92 -10.42 -11.20
N GLY A 190 31.50 -10.41 -10.01
CA GLY A 190 32.51 -9.45 -9.56
C GLY A 190 31.94 -8.17 -8.94
N THR A 191 30.63 -7.96 -8.98
CA THR A 191 29.99 -6.80 -8.32
C THR A 191 30.25 -6.81 -6.82
N HIS A 192 30.81 -5.72 -6.28
CA HIS A 192 30.97 -5.52 -4.84
C HIS A 192 29.67 -4.95 -4.26
N ALA A 193 29.08 -5.65 -3.30
CA ALA A 193 27.77 -5.29 -2.77
C ALA A 193 27.64 -5.65 -1.28
N THR A 194 26.68 -5.02 -0.62
CA THR A 194 26.17 -5.47 0.67
C THR A 194 24.93 -6.33 0.43
N LEU A 195 25.00 -7.60 0.80
CA LEU A 195 23.87 -8.51 0.88
C LEU A 195 23.00 -8.17 2.09
N TYR A 196 21.70 -8.06 1.89
CA TYR A 196 20.69 -8.06 2.94
C TYR A 196 19.70 -9.19 2.67
N GLY A 197 19.42 -10.00 3.68
CA GLY A 197 18.49 -11.11 3.54
C GLY A 197 18.17 -11.77 4.88
N THR A 198 17.33 -12.78 4.86
CA THR A 198 16.95 -13.54 6.04
C THR A 198 17.78 -14.82 6.12
N GLY A 199 18.40 -15.07 7.27
CA GLY A 199 19.11 -16.34 7.50
C GLY A 199 18.16 -17.52 7.30
N ALA A 200 18.57 -18.51 6.51
CA ALA A 200 17.77 -19.66 6.08
C ALA A 200 18.44 -21.01 6.34
N GLY A 201 19.34 -21.04 7.34
CA GLY A 201 20.05 -22.24 7.72
C GLY A 201 21.26 -22.52 6.84
N THR A 202 21.38 -23.74 6.30
CA THR A 202 22.54 -24.17 5.53
C THR A 202 22.14 -24.68 4.14
N TYR A 203 23.07 -24.51 3.19
CA TYR A 203 23.03 -25.08 1.84
C TYR A 203 24.09 -26.17 1.74
N LYS A 204 23.72 -27.33 1.22
CA LYS A 204 24.58 -28.51 1.13
C LYS A 204 24.82 -28.89 -0.31
N ILE A 205 26.05 -29.08 -0.70
CA ILE A 205 26.42 -29.60 -2.02
C ILE A 205 27.29 -30.85 -1.86
N PRO A 206 27.22 -31.80 -2.80
CA PRO A 206 28.17 -32.92 -2.85
C PRO A 206 29.59 -32.38 -3.02
N GLY A 207 30.52 -32.93 -2.29
CA GLY A 207 31.94 -32.68 -2.45
C GLY A 207 32.67 -33.98 -2.89
N ASP A 208 33.97 -33.91 -3.03
CA ASP A 208 34.79 -35.04 -3.37
C ASP A 208 34.81 -36.11 -2.27
N ASN A 209 34.92 -37.39 -2.64
CA ASN A 209 35.00 -38.52 -1.71
C ASN A 209 33.83 -38.61 -0.72
N ASP A 210 32.59 -38.49 -1.20
CA ASP A 210 31.35 -38.55 -0.38
C ASP A 210 31.25 -37.54 0.75
N LYS A 211 32.07 -36.51 0.76
CA LYS A 211 32.00 -35.44 1.71
C LYS A 211 30.91 -34.43 1.29
N THR A 212 30.14 -33.96 2.24
CA THR A 212 29.20 -32.85 2.03
C THR A 212 29.86 -31.54 2.35
N ILE A 213 29.85 -30.61 1.42
CA ILE A 213 30.28 -29.23 1.67
C ILE A 213 29.06 -28.44 2.13
N VAL A 214 29.22 -27.71 3.26
CA VAL A 214 28.12 -26.97 3.88
C VAL A 214 28.44 -25.48 3.86
N TYR A 215 27.52 -24.70 3.34
CA TYR A 215 27.57 -23.24 3.29
C TYR A 215 26.42 -22.64 4.09
N PRO A 216 26.59 -21.43 4.68
CA PRO A 216 25.46 -20.69 5.20
C PRO A 216 24.52 -20.32 4.05
N LYS A 217 23.20 -20.35 4.31
CA LYS A 217 22.15 -20.02 3.35
C LYS A 217 21.40 -18.78 3.81
N VAL A 218 21.12 -17.88 2.89
CA VAL A 218 20.36 -16.64 3.11
C VAL A 218 19.28 -16.51 2.02
N SER A 219 18.06 -16.21 2.40
CA SER A 219 17.02 -15.78 1.47
C SER A 219 17.18 -14.28 1.21
N LEU A 220 17.36 -13.90 -0.05
CA LEU A 220 17.63 -12.53 -0.47
C LEU A 220 16.46 -11.60 -0.13
N ALA A 221 16.77 -10.45 0.45
CA ALA A 221 15.87 -9.32 0.46
C ALA A 221 16.25 -8.32 -0.65
N PHE A 222 17.52 -7.89 -0.67
CA PHE A 222 18.09 -7.06 -1.72
C PHE A 222 19.62 -6.96 -1.60
N PHE A 223 20.24 -6.44 -2.63
CA PHE A 223 21.63 -5.99 -2.61
C PHE A 223 21.72 -4.46 -2.63
N ASP A 224 22.66 -3.89 -1.88
CA ASP A 224 23.12 -2.51 -2.07
C ASP A 224 24.49 -2.56 -2.75
N GLU A 225 24.58 -2.05 -3.98
CA GLU A 225 25.84 -1.94 -4.69
C GLU A 225 26.75 -0.95 -3.96
N MET A 226 27.99 -1.34 -3.74
CA MET A 226 28.99 -0.45 -3.16
C MET A 226 29.72 0.27 -4.30
N SER A 227 29.63 1.60 -4.29
CA SER A 227 30.41 2.42 -5.23
C SER A 227 31.90 2.06 -5.11
N LYS A 228 32.57 1.97 -6.28
CA LYS A 228 34.01 1.76 -6.36
C LYS A 228 34.78 2.94 -5.82
#